data_89616418328a1683e2d81763cb391423
#
_entry.id   89616418328a1683e2d81763cb391423
#
_cell.length_a   1.000
_cell.length_b   1.000
_cell.length_c   1.000
_cell.angle_alpha   90.00
_cell.angle_beta   90.00
_cell.angle_gamma   90.00
#
_symmetry.space_group_name_H-M   'P 1'
#
loop_
_entity.id
_entity.type
_entity.pdbx_description
1 polymer ?
#
loop_
_entity_poly.entity_id
_entity_poly.type
_entity_poly.pdbx_seq_one_letter_code
_entity_poly.pdbx_strand_id
1 'polypeptide(L)'
;GNSMGVRIINTMKDKRLYKDAIPAMRKLSVEIAETFDSAYNSMESFMSELSSKVKINSKYKLYRKIITAGDDITFVCNAKLAIPAVKYFLQNLGMEYSACGGIAFFNSHFPFSDAYQVAEACCDSAKKRAKLDTCRGKNGKIGCYLDYQVCTNISAAQLEKYREKNYVTDMGSIIYRPYYVSVDGESALNEKNKQYNIDRLYECVKYIKELPRSKAKQLRDAISIGRNEKDSCIALLESRGFKDVTKAKDEYSIWYDALEIMDLLIMGDTDNED
;
A
#
# COMPACT_ATOMS: atom_id res chain seq x y z
N GLY A 1 4.43 -2.22 -13.61
CA GLY A 1 5.51 -3.17 -13.25
C GLY A 1 6.88 -2.50 -13.08
N ASN A 2 7.72 -3.04 -12.19
CA ASN A 2 9.06 -2.52 -11.97
C ASN A 2 10.05 -3.05 -13.03
N SER A 3 10.99 -2.19 -13.46
CA SER A 3 12.10 -2.57 -14.36
C SER A 3 11.68 -3.10 -15.74
N MET A 4 10.49 -2.81 -16.23
CA MET A 4 10.03 -3.24 -17.55
C MET A 4 10.95 -2.74 -18.69
N GLY A 5 11.42 -1.49 -18.61
CA GLY A 5 12.39 -0.95 -19.56
C GLY A 5 13.69 -1.76 -19.63
N VAL A 6 14.20 -2.24 -18.49
CA VAL A 6 15.40 -3.10 -18.44
C VAL A 6 15.13 -4.45 -19.09
N ARG A 7 13.95 -5.05 -18.85
CA ARG A 7 13.54 -6.31 -19.50
C ARG A 7 13.47 -6.16 -21.02
N ILE A 8 12.86 -5.07 -21.49
CA ILE A 8 12.80 -4.73 -22.91
C ILE A 8 14.21 -4.64 -23.50
N ILE A 9 15.10 -3.86 -22.88
CA ILE A 9 16.49 -3.70 -23.34
C ILE A 9 17.20 -5.06 -23.38
N ASN A 10 17.07 -5.88 -22.33
CA ASN A 10 17.71 -7.20 -22.29
C ASN A 10 17.17 -8.15 -23.36
N THR A 11 15.85 -8.11 -23.63
CA THR A 11 15.24 -8.93 -24.70
C THR A 11 15.75 -8.53 -26.07
N MET A 12 16.08 -7.24 -26.26
CA MET A 12 16.52 -6.70 -27.56
C MET A 12 18.05 -6.73 -27.75
N LYS A 13 18.83 -6.91 -26.68
CA LYS A 13 20.29 -6.72 -26.67
C LYS A 13 21.03 -7.47 -27.79
N ASP A 14 20.59 -8.69 -28.11
CA ASP A 14 21.22 -9.55 -29.12
C ASP A 14 20.45 -9.64 -30.44
N LYS A 15 19.38 -8.83 -30.59
CA LYS A 15 18.50 -8.85 -31.76
C LYS A 15 18.84 -7.73 -32.72
N ARG A 16 19.69 -8.05 -33.71
CA ARG A 16 20.13 -7.06 -34.71
C ARG A 16 19.16 -6.88 -35.89
N LEU A 17 18.29 -7.86 -36.12
CA LEU A 17 17.36 -7.85 -37.25
C LEU A 17 15.91 -7.73 -36.75
N TYR A 18 15.09 -6.94 -37.45
CA TYR A 18 13.66 -6.77 -37.12
C TYR A 18 12.89 -8.10 -37.10
N LYS A 19 13.22 -9.05 -37.99
CA LYS A 19 12.59 -10.37 -38.02
C LYS A 19 12.77 -11.17 -36.74
N ASP A 20 13.81 -10.92 -35.96
CA ASP A 20 14.07 -11.59 -34.67
C ASP A 20 13.61 -10.75 -33.49
N ALA A 21 13.64 -9.43 -33.63
CA ALA A 21 13.25 -8.49 -32.62
C ALA A 21 11.73 -8.46 -32.39
N ILE A 22 10.94 -8.41 -33.47
CA ILE A 22 9.47 -8.32 -33.37
C ILE A 22 8.85 -9.54 -32.67
N PRO A 23 9.19 -10.80 -33.03
CA PRO A 23 8.67 -11.96 -32.31
C PRO A 23 9.08 -12.01 -30.84
N ALA A 24 10.32 -11.62 -30.51
CA ALA A 24 10.81 -11.58 -29.15
C ALA A 24 10.05 -10.55 -28.29
N MET A 25 9.79 -9.36 -28.85
CA MET A 25 8.99 -8.34 -28.17
C MET A 25 7.52 -8.75 -27.97
N ARG A 26 6.92 -9.39 -29.00
CA ARG A 26 5.55 -9.92 -28.87
C ARG A 26 5.46 -10.97 -27.78
N LYS A 27 6.45 -11.91 -27.75
CA LYS A 27 6.49 -12.93 -26.71
C LYS A 27 6.58 -12.32 -25.32
N LEU A 28 7.49 -11.36 -25.11
CA LEU A 28 7.63 -10.64 -23.84
C LEU A 28 6.34 -9.91 -23.45
N SER A 29 5.69 -9.22 -24.40
CA SER A 29 4.44 -8.50 -24.16
C SER A 29 3.31 -9.44 -23.74
N VAL A 30 3.18 -10.60 -24.39
CA VAL A 30 2.18 -11.63 -24.04
C VAL A 30 2.48 -12.18 -22.64
N GLU A 31 3.72 -12.55 -22.35
CA GLU A 31 4.14 -13.09 -21.05
C GLU A 31 3.82 -12.10 -19.90
N ILE A 32 4.14 -10.81 -20.10
CA ILE A 32 3.80 -9.76 -19.11
C ILE A 32 2.30 -9.70 -18.91
N ALA A 33 1.52 -9.59 -20.00
CA ALA A 33 0.07 -9.48 -19.93
C ALA A 33 -0.56 -10.68 -19.21
N GLU A 34 -0.16 -11.90 -19.57
CA GLU A 34 -0.66 -13.13 -18.95
C GLU A 34 -0.34 -13.20 -17.45
N THR A 35 0.87 -12.81 -17.05
CA THR A 35 1.28 -12.81 -15.64
C THR A 35 0.46 -11.81 -14.82
N PHE A 36 0.32 -10.58 -15.32
CA PHE A 36 -0.43 -9.54 -14.62
C PHE A 36 -1.93 -9.80 -14.62
N ASP A 37 -2.50 -10.31 -15.71
CA ASP A 37 -3.91 -10.70 -15.78
C ASP A 37 -4.20 -11.89 -14.84
N SER A 38 -3.31 -12.87 -14.74
CA SER A 38 -3.45 -13.99 -13.80
C SER A 38 -3.45 -13.50 -12.35
N ALA A 39 -2.51 -12.62 -11.99
CA ALA A 39 -2.46 -12.03 -10.66
C ALA A 39 -3.72 -11.19 -10.37
N TYR A 40 -4.23 -10.45 -11.37
CA TYR A 40 -5.47 -9.69 -11.24
C TYR A 40 -6.69 -10.60 -11.03
N ASN A 41 -6.83 -11.66 -11.79
CA ASN A 41 -7.95 -12.59 -11.67
C ASN A 41 -7.95 -13.31 -10.31
N SER A 42 -6.76 -13.67 -9.80
CA SER A 42 -6.61 -14.21 -8.46
C SER A 42 -7.01 -13.19 -7.38
N MET A 43 -6.63 -11.93 -7.55
CA MET A 43 -7.03 -10.84 -6.67
C MET A 43 -8.56 -10.59 -6.74
N GLU A 44 -9.17 -10.67 -7.92
CA GLU A 44 -10.62 -10.50 -8.09
C GLU A 44 -11.39 -11.59 -7.33
N SER A 45 -10.94 -12.84 -7.40
CA SER A 45 -11.50 -13.95 -6.63
C SER A 45 -11.36 -13.72 -5.12
N PHE A 46 -10.18 -13.29 -4.67
CA PHE A 46 -9.93 -12.92 -3.26
C PHE A 46 -10.83 -11.76 -2.80
N MET A 47 -11.00 -10.70 -3.61
CA MET A 47 -11.90 -9.59 -3.29
C MET A 47 -13.37 -10.06 -3.21
N SER A 48 -13.78 -10.99 -4.06
CA SER A 48 -15.13 -11.56 -4.02
C SER A 48 -15.39 -12.28 -2.70
N GLU A 49 -14.43 -13.09 -2.25
CA GLU A 49 -14.49 -13.76 -0.94
C GLU A 49 -14.50 -12.75 0.20
N LEU A 50 -13.58 -11.79 0.18
CA LEU A 50 -13.48 -10.77 1.23
C LEU A 50 -14.72 -9.86 1.29
N SER A 51 -15.38 -9.62 0.16
CA SER A 51 -16.62 -8.83 0.09
C SER A 51 -17.74 -9.42 0.93
N SER A 52 -17.78 -10.74 1.11
CA SER A 52 -18.78 -11.41 1.96
C SER A 52 -18.63 -11.04 3.43
N LYS A 53 -17.41 -10.67 3.85
CA LYS A 53 -17.10 -10.23 5.22
C LYS A 53 -17.42 -8.74 5.47
N VAL A 54 -17.65 -7.97 4.38
CA VAL A 54 -18.07 -6.57 4.49
C VAL A 54 -19.58 -6.53 4.64
N LYS A 55 -20.09 -6.20 5.82
CA LYS A 55 -21.53 -6.07 6.12
C LYS A 55 -22.16 -4.86 5.36
N ILE A 56 -22.07 -4.84 4.03
CA ILE A 56 -22.72 -3.85 3.17
C ILE A 56 -23.80 -4.59 2.39
N ASN A 57 -24.98 -3.96 2.25
CA ASN A 57 -26.09 -4.52 1.47
C ASN A 57 -25.60 -4.89 0.06
N SER A 58 -25.49 -6.19 -0.21
CA SER A 58 -24.74 -6.80 -1.32
C SER A 58 -25.38 -6.64 -2.71
N LYS A 59 -26.31 -5.69 -2.88
CA LYS A 59 -26.93 -5.42 -4.18
C LYS A 59 -25.92 -4.95 -5.23
N TYR A 60 -24.78 -4.40 -4.81
CA TYR A 60 -23.77 -3.82 -5.69
C TYR A 60 -22.43 -4.55 -5.55
N LYS A 61 -21.72 -4.72 -6.67
CA LYS A 61 -20.33 -5.16 -6.63
C LYS A 61 -19.49 -4.15 -5.90
N LEU A 62 -18.68 -4.60 -4.92
CA LEU A 62 -17.81 -3.76 -4.09
C LEU A 62 -16.49 -3.37 -4.79
N TYR A 63 -16.28 -3.84 -6.02
CA TYR A 63 -15.11 -3.52 -6.83
C TYR A 63 -15.45 -3.48 -8.32
N ARG A 64 -14.69 -2.70 -9.09
CA ARG A 64 -14.83 -2.56 -10.53
C ARG A 64 -13.46 -2.35 -11.19
N LYS A 65 -13.16 -3.18 -12.18
CA LYS A 65 -12.01 -3.03 -13.06
C LYS A 65 -12.23 -1.83 -13.99
N ILE A 66 -11.19 -1.00 -14.14
CA ILE A 66 -11.22 0.18 -15.01
C ILE A 66 -10.24 0.00 -16.17
N ILE A 67 -8.95 -0.31 -15.89
CA ILE A 67 -7.91 -0.49 -16.89
C ILE A 67 -7.16 -1.79 -16.59
N THR A 68 -6.91 -2.56 -17.65
CA THR A 68 -5.88 -3.61 -17.67
C THR A 68 -5.19 -3.53 -19.03
N ALA A 69 -3.93 -3.11 -19.00
CA ALA A 69 -3.12 -2.95 -20.21
C ALA A 69 -1.68 -3.38 -19.92
N GLY A 70 -1.41 -4.66 -20.12
CA GLY A 70 -0.11 -5.24 -19.79
C GLY A 70 0.18 -5.17 -18.29
N ASP A 71 1.19 -4.41 -17.90
CA ASP A 71 1.59 -4.20 -16.49
C ASP A 71 0.86 -3.06 -15.78
N ASP A 72 -0.05 -2.35 -16.47
CA ASP A 72 -0.86 -1.27 -15.90
C ASP A 72 -2.26 -1.79 -15.55
N ILE A 73 -2.58 -1.77 -14.27
CA ILE A 73 -3.87 -2.21 -13.73
C ILE A 73 -4.44 -1.11 -12.84
N THR A 74 -5.68 -0.73 -13.15
CA THR A 74 -6.46 0.23 -12.36
C THR A 74 -7.83 -0.34 -12.06
N PHE A 75 -8.23 -0.28 -10.81
CA PHE A 75 -9.56 -0.68 -10.35
C PHE A 75 -10.05 0.24 -9.23
N VAL A 76 -11.35 0.26 -9.04
CA VAL A 76 -12.02 0.93 -7.92
C VAL A 76 -12.67 -0.13 -7.06
N CYS A 77 -12.57 0.02 -5.76
CA CYS A 77 -13.21 -0.88 -4.82
C CYS A 77 -13.71 -0.15 -3.56
N ASN A 78 -14.49 -0.86 -2.75
CA ASN A 78 -14.78 -0.38 -1.41
C ASN A 78 -13.47 -0.17 -0.64
N ALA A 79 -13.39 0.91 0.13
CA ALA A 79 -12.17 1.30 0.85
C ALA A 79 -11.59 0.16 1.70
N LYS A 80 -12.43 -0.63 2.36
CA LYS A 80 -11.99 -1.75 3.21
C LYS A 80 -11.26 -2.87 2.45
N LEU A 81 -11.49 -2.99 1.15
CA LEU A 81 -10.86 -3.99 0.29
C LEU A 81 -9.52 -3.52 -0.30
N ALA A 82 -9.24 -2.22 -0.31
CA ALA A 82 -8.17 -1.64 -1.11
C ALA A 82 -6.77 -2.16 -0.74
N ILE A 83 -6.37 -2.03 0.52
CA ILE A 83 -5.04 -2.50 0.98
C ILE A 83 -4.91 -4.02 0.86
N PRO A 84 -5.87 -4.84 1.36
CA PRO A 84 -5.80 -6.29 1.18
C PRO A 84 -5.71 -6.73 -0.29
N ALA A 85 -6.48 -6.11 -1.18
CA ALA A 85 -6.48 -6.44 -2.60
C ALA A 85 -5.13 -6.15 -3.25
N VAL A 86 -4.58 -4.94 -3.05
CA VAL A 86 -3.28 -4.58 -3.63
C VAL A 86 -2.16 -5.41 -3.03
N LYS A 87 -2.17 -5.69 -1.71
CA LYS A 87 -1.23 -6.61 -1.07
C LYS A 87 -1.27 -7.99 -1.75
N TYR A 88 -2.46 -8.56 -1.87
CA TYR A 88 -2.67 -9.88 -2.48
C TYR A 88 -2.21 -9.90 -3.96
N PHE A 89 -2.56 -8.88 -4.74
CA PHE A 89 -2.10 -8.74 -6.12
C PHE A 89 -0.56 -8.75 -6.22
N LEU A 90 0.12 -7.94 -5.42
CA LEU A 90 1.57 -7.84 -5.43
C LEU A 90 2.24 -9.16 -5.02
N GLN A 91 1.64 -9.91 -4.10
CA GLN A 91 2.12 -11.24 -3.68
C GLN A 91 1.97 -12.29 -4.78
N ASN A 92 0.95 -12.18 -5.64
CA ASN A 92 0.67 -13.13 -6.71
C ASN A 92 1.39 -12.84 -8.04
N LEU A 93 2.22 -11.79 -8.13
CA LEU A 93 3.06 -11.54 -9.29
C LEU A 93 4.22 -12.54 -9.44
N GLY A 94 4.44 -13.39 -8.42
CA GLY A 94 5.53 -14.35 -8.40
C GLY A 94 6.90 -13.69 -8.19
N MET A 95 7.94 -14.52 -8.24
CA MET A 95 9.32 -14.08 -7.95
C MET A 95 10.00 -13.32 -9.11
N GLU A 96 9.51 -13.47 -10.33
CA GLU A 96 10.15 -12.89 -11.53
C GLU A 96 9.74 -11.43 -11.74
N TYR A 97 8.52 -11.08 -11.33
CA TYR A 97 8.00 -9.74 -11.50
C TYR A 97 7.84 -9.04 -10.15
N SER A 98 8.02 -7.73 -10.17
CA SER A 98 7.67 -6.87 -9.05
C SER A 98 6.92 -5.64 -9.55
N ALA A 99 6.05 -5.11 -8.71
CA ALA A 99 5.31 -3.90 -9.00
C ALA A 99 5.17 -3.03 -7.76
N CYS A 100 4.77 -1.78 -7.98
CA CYS A 100 4.37 -0.91 -6.90
C CYS A 100 2.90 -0.56 -7.06
N GLY A 101 2.19 -0.48 -5.93
CA GLY A 101 0.80 -0.07 -5.85
C GLY A 101 0.65 1.31 -5.22
N GLY A 102 -0.32 2.08 -5.72
CA GLY A 102 -0.75 3.32 -5.11
C GLY A 102 -2.25 3.29 -4.86
N ILE A 103 -2.69 3.73 -3.69
CA ILE A 103 -4.10 3.75 -3.30
C ILE A 103 -4.51 5.16 -2.92
N ALA A 104 -5.62 5.64 -3.48
CA ALA A 104 -6.31 6.84 -3.04
C ALA A 104 -7.62 6.44 -2.33
N PHE A 105 -7.75 6.77 -1.05
CA PHE A 105 -9.01 6.65 -0.32
C PHE A 105 -9.80 7.95 -0.47
N PHE A 106 -10.98 7.88 -1.06
CA PHE A 106 -11.80 9.06 -1.33
C PHE A 106 -13.28 8.78 -1.09
N ASN A 107 -14.05 9.84 -0.86
CA ASN A 107 -15.50 9.72 -0.74
C ASN A 107 -16.17 9.79 -2.13
N SER A 108 -17.43 9.37 -2.23
CA SER A 108 -18.17 9.28 -3.48
C SER A 108 -18.36 10.60 -4.23
N HIS A 109 -18.14 11.74 -3.57
CA HIS A 109 -18.27 13.07 -4.16
C HIS A 109 -16.91 13.65 -4.62
N PHE A 110 -15.81 12.97 -4.33
CA PHE A 110 -14.49 13.39 -4.77
C PHE A 110 -14.33 13.09 -6.27
N PRO A 111 -13.77 14.01 -7.07
CA PRO A 111 -13.57 13.78 -8.50
C PRO A 111 -12.70 12.56 -8.77
N PHE A 112 -13.17 11.64 -9.61
CA PHE A 112 -12.44 10.41 -9.90
C PHE A 112 -11.09 10.67 -10.58
N SER A 113 -11.02 11.68 -11.46
CA SER A 113 -9.76 12.09 -12.11
C SER A 113 -8.69 12.46 -11.09
N ASP A 114 -9.07 13.17 -10.03
CA ASP A 114 -8.13 13.60 -8.99
C ASP A 114 -7.72 12.43 -8.11
N ALA A 115 -8.68 11.53 -7.77
CA ALA A 115 -8.38 10.30 -7.04
C ALA A 115 -7.41 9.41 -7.81
N TYR A 116 -7.61 9.25 -9.12
CA TYR A 116 -6.71 8.49 -9.98
C TYR A 116 -5.29 9.06 -9.98
N GLN A 117 -5.16 10.39 -10.16
CA GLN A 117 -3.86 11.06 -10.12
C GLN A 117 -3.18 10.92 -8.74
N VAL A 118 -3.93 10.99 -7.63
CA VAL A 118 -3.37 10.76 -6.29
C VAL A 118 -2.89 9.32 -6.15
N ALA A 119 -3.62 8.33 -6.67
CA ALA A 119 -3.17 6.95 -6.66
C ALA A 119 -1.89 6.75 -7.49
N GLU A 120 -1.77 7.39 -8.65
CA GLU A 120 -0.53 7.39 -9.45
C GLU A 120 0.63 8.03 -8.67
N ALA A 121 0.41 9.18 -8.04
CA ALA A 121 1.44 9.84 -7.22
C ALA A 121 1.89 8.97 -6.04
N CYS A 122 0.98 8.21 -5.40
CA CYS A 122 1.32 7.21 -4.39
C CYS A 122 2.13 6.05 -4.99
N CYS A 123 1.74 5.55 -6.17
CA CYS A 123 2.50 4.51 -6.87
C CYS A 123 3.93 4.97 -7.19
N ASP A 124 4.11 6.22 -7.62
CA ASP A 124 5.43 6.80 -7.88
C ASP A 124 6.24 7.00 -6.59
N SER A 125 5.61 7.39 -5.50
CA SER A 125 6.23 7.43 -4.16
C SER A 125 6.73 6.03 -3.76
N ALA A 126 5.92 4.99 -3.95
CA ALA A 126 6.31 3.60 -3.71
C ALA A 126 7.48 3.17 -4.60
N LYS A 127 7.47 3.53 -5.90
CA LYS A 127 8.58 3.27 -6.83
C LYS A 127 9.87 3.98 -6.42
N LYS A 128 9.77 5.23 -5.94
CA LYS A 128 10.94 5.98 -5.43
C LYS A 128 11.58 5.23 -4.26
N ARG A 129 10.82 4.79 -3.26
CA ARG A 129 11.33 3.99 -2.13
C ARG A 129 11.91 2.66 -2.58
N ALA A 130 11.23 1.92 -3.43
CA ALA A 130 11.67 0.62 -3.93
C ALA A 130 13.03 0.69 -4.65
N LYS A 131 13.35 1.82 -5.26
CA LYS A 131 14.62 2.05 -5.99
C LYS A 131 15.78 2.51 -5.11
N LEU A 132 15.55 2.86 -3.85
CA LEU A 132 16.65 3.23 -2.93
C LEU A 132 17.58 2.04 -2.74
N ASP A 133 18.89 2.29 -2.73
CA ASP A 133 19.90 1.24 -2.56
C ASP A 133 19.73 0.46 -1.25
N THR A 134 19.23 1.14 -0.22
CA THR A 134 18.89 0.53 1.08
C THR A 134 17.67 -0.40 1.03
N CYS A 135 16.83 -0.28 -0.02
CA CYS A 135 15.60 -1.06 -0.21
C CYS A 135 15.71 -2.10 -1.31
N ARG A 136 16.85 -2.14 -2.03
CA ARG A 136 17.09 -3.19 -3.04
C ARG A 136 17.52 -4.48 -2.37
N GLY A 137 17.04 -5.59 -2.92
CA GLY A 137 17.45 -6.92 -2.52
C GLY A 137 18.84 -7.29 -3.02
N LYS A 138 19.28 -8.51 -2.70
CA LYS A 138 20.49 -9.11 -3.28
C LYS A 138 20.40 -9.06 -4.81
N ASN A 139 21.50 -8.77 -5.47
CA ASN A 139 21.58 -8.61 -6.94
C ASN A 139 20.80 -7.40 -7.50
N GLY A 140 20.53 -6.37 -6.69
CA GLY A 140 19.83 -5.16 -7.13
C GLY A 140 18.33 -5.34 -7.43
N LYS A 141 17.74 -6.47 -7.04
CA LYS A 141 16.31 -6.74 -7.24
C LYS A 141 15.45 -5.67 -6.55
N ILE A 142 14.45 -5.15 -7.25
CA ILE A 142 13.49 -4.19 -6.73
C ILE A 142 12.30 -4.97 -6.18
N GLY A 143 11.95 -4.74 -4.90
CA GLY A 143 10.81 -5.37 -4.25
C GLY A 143 9.47 -4.72 -4.60
N CYS A 144 8.39 -5.34 -4.11
CA CYS A 144 7.04 -4.79 -4.21
C CYS A 144 6.78 -3.79 -3.08
N TYR A 145 6.23 -2.62 -3.42
CA TYR A 145 5.90 -1.59 -2.45
C TYR A 145 4.49 -1.05 -2.68
N LEU A 146 3.86 -0.64 -1.60
CA LEU A 146 2.51 -0.08 -1.56
C LEU A 146 2.52 1.24 -0.80
N ASP A 147 1.94 2.27 -1.41
CA ASP A 147 1.69 3.57 -0.77
C ASP A 147 0.22 3.94 -0.86
N TYR A 148 -0.26 4.77 0.04
CA TYR A 148 -1.65 5.23 0.04
C TYR A 148 -1.79 6.66 0.54
N GLN A 149 -2.92 7.29 0.19
CA GLN A 149 -3.32 8.61 0.68
C GLN A 149 -4.82 8.65 0.95
N VAL A 150 -5.18 9.19 2.11
CA VAL A 150 -6.57 9.56 2.40
C VAL A 150 -6.82 10.95 1.84
N CYS A 151 -7.73 11.02 0.86
CA CYS A 151 -8.02 12.26 0.11
C CYS A 151 -9.14 13.04 0.80
N THR A 152 -8.81 14.16 1.40
CA THR A 152 -9.80 15.10 1.94
C THR A 152 -9.91 16.36 1.08
N ASN A 153 -8.80 17.01 0.79
CA ASN A 153 -8.73 18.22 -0.05
C ASN A 153 -7.34 18.29 -0.72
N ILE A 154 -6.99 17.27 -1.52
CA ILE A 154 -5.67 17.15 -2.11
C ILE A 154 -5.76 17.08 -3.64
N SER A 155 -4.84 17.73 -4.33
CA SER A 155 -4.51 17.52 -5.73
C SER A 155 -3.24 16.67 -5.87
N ALA A 156 -3.21 15.76 -6.83
CA ALA A 156 -2.07 14.86 -7.06
C ALA A 156 -0.75 15.59 -7.33
N ALA A 157 -0.82 16.67 -8.06
CA ALA A 157 0.35 17.51 -8.37
C ALA A 157 1.03 18.09 -7.11
N GLN A 158 0.39 17.97 -5.95
CA GLN A 158 0.84 18.53 -4.69
C GLN A 158 1.05 17.49 -3.60
N LEU A 159 1.04 16.18 -3.91
CA LEU A 159 1.11 15.13 -2.90
C LEU A 159 2.31 15.29 -1.95
N GLU A 160 3.50 15.53 -2.47
CA GLU A 160 4.70 15.74 -1.63
C GLU A 160 4.55 16.98 -0.75
N LYS A 161 4.16 18.11 -1.33
CA LYS A 161 3.90 19.37 -0.59
C LYS A 161 2.80 19.21 0.46
N TYR A 162 1.74 18.46 0.11
CA TYR A 162 0.66 18.18 1.05
C TYR A 162 1.19 17.37 2.23
N ARG A 163 2.01 16.35 1.97
CA ARG A 163 2.62 15.51 3.00
C ARG A 163 3.59 16.30 3.88
N GLU A 164 4.44 17.12 3.29
CA GLU A 164 5.34 18.03 4.01
C GLU A 164 4.60 18.97 4.94
N LYS A 165 3.45 19.50 4.49
CA LYS A 165 2.66 20.44 5.28
C LYS A 165 1.85 19.79 6.39
N ASN A 166 1.28 18.59 6.15
CA ASN A 166 0.28 18.00 7.04
C ASN A 166 0.79 16.82 7.86
N TYR A 167 1.94 16.23 7.49
CA TYR A 167 2.48 15.04 8.15
C TYR A 167 3.91 15.24 8.67
N VAL A 168 4.33 16.47 8.88
CA VAL A 168 5.62 16.78 9.50
C VAL A 168 5.39 17.61 10.77
N THR A 169 5.97 17.16 11.88
CA THR A 169 5.92 17.81 13.18
C THR A 169 7.35 18.04 13.71
N ASP A 170 7.48 18.43 14.96
CA ASP A 170 8.77 18.49 15.69
C ASP A 170 9.46 17.12 15.82
N MET A 171 8.75 16.03 15.57
CA MET A 171 9.28 14.67 15.51
C MET A 171 9.80 14.26 14.12
N GLY A 172 9.64 15.10 13.11
CA GLY A 172 9.82 14.76 11.70
C GLY A 172 8.53 14.23 11.06
N SER A 173 8.66 13.34 10.06
CA SER A 173 7.51 12.75 9.39
C SER A 173 6.73 11.83 10.34
N ILE A 174 5.43 12.07 10.44
CA ILE A 174 4.51 11.21 11.21
C ILE A 174 3.87 10.10 10.37
N ILE A 175 4.20 10.00 9.08
CA ILE A 175 3.81 8.87 8.22
C ILE A 175 5.03 8.00 7.91
N TYR A 176 4.78 6.68 7.88
CA TYR A 176 5.83 5.67 7.66
C TYR A 176 5.81 5.12 6.23
N ARG A 177 4.63 5.08 5.60
CA ARG A 177 4.44 4.62 4.22
C ARG A 177 5.38 5.30 3.21
N PRO A 178 5.79 4.66 2.12
CA PRO A 178 5.32 3.40 1.51
C PRO A 178 5.79 2.12 2.23
N TYR A 179 4.96 1.07 2.20
CA TYR A 179 5.23 -0.22 2.83
C TYR A 179 5.74 -1.25 1.83
N TYR A 180 6.68 -2.08 2.29
CA TYR A 180 7.14 -3.25 1.56
C TYR A 180 6.13 -4.40 1.67
N VAL A 181 5.85 -5.04 0.55
CA VAL A 181 5.02 -6.24 0.48
C VAL A 181 5.92 -7.43 0.18
N SER A 182 6.05 -8.35 1.16
CA SER A 182 6.82 -9.57 0.96
C SER A 182 6.09 -10.53 0.04
N VAL A 183 6.83 -11.15 -0.88
CA VAL A 183 6.36 -12.22 -1.76
C VAL A 183 6.91 -13.54 -1.21
N ASP A 184 6.11 -14.60 -1.22
CA ASP A 184 6.52 -15.91 -0.73
C ASP A 184 7.81 -16.39 -1.41
N GLY A 185 8.78 -16.86 -0.62
CA GLY A 185 10.10 -17.28 -1.10
C GLY A 185 11.14 -16.16 -1.21
N GLU A 186 10.81 -14.91 -0.92
CA GLU A 186 11.76 -13.78 -0.87
C GLU A 186 12.58 -13.74 0.45
N SER A 187 13.11 -14.86 0.91
CA SER A 187 14.04 -14.88 2.06
C SER A 187 15.33 -14.09 1.85
N ALA A 188 15.51 -13.52 0.66
CA ALA A 188 16.74 -12.87 0.21
C ALA A 188 16.68 -11.34 0.14
N LEU A 189 15.55 -10.71 0.41
CA LEU A 189 15.51 -9.26 0.50
C LEU A 189 16.11 -8.80 1.80
N ASN A 190 16.89 -7.73 1.70
CA ASN A 190 17.70 -7.16 2.75
C ASN A 190 16.92 -7.05 4.07
N GLU A 191 17.54 -7.35 5.20
CA GLU A 191 16.99 -7.15 6.56
C GLU A 191 16.36 -5.77 6.76
N LYS A 192 16.87 -4.75 6.06
CA LYS A 192 16.33 -3.38 6.08
C LYS A 192 14.91 -3.27 5.53
N ASN A 193 14.49 -4.17 4.64
CA ASN A 193 13.11 -4.16 4.14
C ASN A 193 12.12 -4.70 5.16
N LYS A 194 12.58 -5.53 6.12
CA LYS A 194 11.72 -6.03 7.20
C LYS A 194 11.10 -4.89 8.00
N GLN A 195 11.85 -3.79 8.22
CA GLN A 195 11.32 -2.62 8.94
C GLN A 195 10.14 -1.96 8.20
N TYR A 196 10.10 -2.03 6.86
CA TYR A 196 9.03 -1.44 6.04
C TYR A 196 7.91 -2.44 5.72
N ASN A 197 7.95 -3.67 6.24
CA ASN A 197 6.94 -4.68 5.93
C ASN A 197 5.54 -4.21 6.36
N ILE A 198 4.59 -4.34 5.44
CA ILE A 198 3.18 -3.99 5.65
C ILE A 198 2.54 -4.76 6.80
N ASP A 199 3.05 -5.94 7.14
CA ASP A 199 2.53 -6.74 8.26
C ASP A 199 2.63 -5.98 9.60
N ARG A 200 3.63 -5.11 9.77
CA ARG A 200 3.73 -4.21 10.94
C ARG A 200 2.56 -3.23 11.04
N LEU A 201 2.06 -2.76 9.89
CA LEU A 201 0.86 -1.91 9.85
C LEU A 201 -0.37 -2.70 10.35
N TYR A 202 -0.52 -3.96 9.89
CA TYR A 202 -1.61 -4.83 10.35
C TYR A 202 -1.51 -5.13 11.85
N GLU A 203 -0.31 -5.37 12.38
CA GLU A 203 -0.09 -5.55 13.82
C GLU A 203 -0.50 -4.30 14.62
N CYS A 204 -0.11 -3.10 14.16
CA CYS A 204 -0.54 -1.85 14.80
C CYS A 204 -2.06 -1.69 14.78
N VAL A 205 -2.73 -2.01 13.66
CA VAL A 205 -4.20 -1.93 13.59
C VAL A 205 -4.85 -2.90 14.59
N LYS A 206 -4.30 -4.10 14.83
CA LYS A 206 -4.80 -5.00 15.89
C LYS A 206 -4.77 -4.34 17.26
N TYR A 207 -3.64 -3.75 17.66
CA TYR A 207 -3.54 -3.06 18.96
C TYR A 207 -4.50 -1.85 19.07
N ILE A 208 -4.68 -1.13 17.95
CA ILE A 208 -5.60 0.02 17.90
C ILE A 208 -7.05 -0.40 18.04
N LYS A 209 -7.44 -1.54 17.49
CA LYS A 209 -8.80 -2.08 17.62
C LYS A 209 -9.17 -2.47 19.07
N GLU A 210 -8.19 -2.71 19.94
CA GLU A 210 -8.40 -2.92 21.37
C GLU A 210 -8.69 -1.61 22.14
N LEU A 211 -8.36 -0.46 21.53
CA LEU A 211 -8.65 0.85 22.12
C LEU A 211 -10.10 1.27 21.83
N PRO A 212 -10.78 1.91 22.79
CA PRO A 212 -12.01 2.62 22.49
C PRO A 212 -11.78 3.61 21.35
N ARG A 213 -12.68 3.64 20.37
CA ARG A 213 -12.55 4.47 19.15
C ARG A 213 -12.24 5.95 19.45
N SER A 214 -12.83 6.50 20.53
CA SER A 214 -12.53 7.87 20.96
C SER A 214 -11.08 8.05 21.40
N LYS A 215 -10.47 7.01 22.00
CA LYS A 215 -9.08 7.01 22.46
C LYS A 215 -8.11 6.85 21.29
N ALA A 216 -8.44 6.00 20.33
CA ALA A 216 -7.69 5.89 19.09
C ALA A 216 -7.64 7.24 18.34
N LYS A 217 -8.78 7.93 18.20
CA LYS A 217 -8.84 9.27 17.59
C LYS A 217 -8.03 10.30 18.40
N GLN A 218 -8.14 10.29 19.73
CA GLN A 218 -7.37 11.17 20.60
C GLN A 218 -5.87 10.98 20.42
N LEU A 219 -5.40 9.73 20.30
CA LEU A 219 -3.99 9.41 20.05
C LEU A 219 -3.54 9.89 18.67
N ARG A 220 -4.35 9.68 17.62
CA ARG A 220 -4.05 10.17 16.26
C ARG A 220 -3.87 11.69 16.27
N ASP A 221 -4.80 12.40 16.87
CA ASP A 221 -4.78 13.86 16.93
C ASP A 221 -3.56 14.35 17.72
N ALA A 222 -3.23 13.70 18.84
CA ALA A 222 -2.04 14.01 19.65
C ALA A 222 -0.72 13.81 18.86
N ILE A 223 -0.59 12.73 18.08
CA ILE A 223 0.58 12.49 17.22
C ILE A 223 0.68 13.59 16.15
N SER A 224 -0.45 14.04 15.61
CA SER A 224 -0.45 15.08 14.56
C SER A 224 -0.06 16.47 15.08
N ILE A 225 -0.16 16.72 16.38
CA ILE A 225 0.25 17.99 16.99
C ILE A 225 1.77 17.98 17.25
N GLY A 226 2.30 16.91 17.86
CA GLY A 226 3.74 16.82 18.12
C GLY A 226 4.10 15.97 19.32
N ARG A 227 5.37 16.03 19.71
CA ARG A 227 5.97 15.16 20.72
C ARG A 227 5.29 15.25 22.08
N ASN A 228 5.12 16.47 22.59
CA ASN A 228 4.60 16.66 23.96
C ASN A 228 3.19 16.13 24.12
N GLU A 229 2.30 16.42 23.15
CA GLU A 229 0.94 15.97 23.14
C GLU A 229 0.83 14.45 22.97
N LYS A 230 1.66 13.88 22.08
CA LYS A 230 1.78 12.44 21.91
C LYS A 230 2.19 11.75 23.22
N ASP A 231 3.27 12.21 23.85
CA ASP A 231 3.78 11.58 25.06
C ASP A 231 2.82 11.72 26.24
N SER A 232 2.16 12.87 26.37
CA SER A 232 1.11 13.10 27.38
C SER A 232 -0.12 12.20 27.16
N CYS A 233 -0.55 12.03 25.89
CA CYS A 233 -1.66 11.17 25.55
C CYS A 233 -1.34 9.70 25.83
N ILE A 234 -0.14 9.25 25.48
CA ILE A 234 0.31 7.88 25.74
C ILE A 234 0.35 7.62 27.24
N ALA A 235 0.95 8.50 28.06
CA ALA A 235 1.00 8.36 29.50
C ALA A 235 -0.41 8.28 30.13
N LEU A 236 -1.35 9.07 29.62
CA LEU A 236 -2.76 9.02 30.06
C LEU A 236 -3.40 7.67 29.71
N LEU A 237 -3.16 7.12 28.52
CA LEU A 237 -3.70 5.84 28.11
C LEU A 237 -3.10 4.69 28.90
N GLU A 238 -1.79 4.72 29.14
CA GLU A 238 -1.08 3.76 29.99
C GLU A 238 -1.65 3.73 31.42
N SER A 239 -1.90 4.91 32.01
CA SER A 239 -2.49 5.02 33.36
C SER A 239 -3.91 4.44 33.45
N ARG A 240 -4.59 4.30 32.30
CA ARG A 240 -5.91 3.68 32.18
C ARG A 240 -5.86 2.19 31.84
N GLY A 241 -4.67 1.59 31.79
CA GLY A 241 -4.47 0.16 31.58
C GLY A 241 -4.17 -0.26 30.14
N PHE A 242 -4.11 0.67 29.18
CA PHE A 242 -3.79 0.37 27.77
C PHE A 242 -2.27 0.28 27.57
N LYS A 243 -1.65 -0.85 27.93
CA LYS A 243 -0.19 -1.00 27.96
C LYS A 243 0.47 -1.00 26.57
N ASP A 244 -0.16 -1.58 25.55
CA ASP A 244 0.41 -1.67 24.20
C ASP A 244 0.62 -0.33 23.51
N VAL A 245 -0.06 0.71 23.98
CA VAL A 245 0.11 2.10 23.49
C VAL A 245 1.53 2.62 23.67
N THR A 246 2.33 2.05 24.61
CA THR A 246 3.75 2.43 24.81
C THR A 246 4.57 2.28 23.55
N LYS A 247 4.23 1.32 22.68
CA LYS A 247 4.91 1.09 21.38
C LYS A 247 4.82 2.32 20.47
N ALA A 248 3.76 3.13 20.61
CA ALA A 248 3.60 4.37 19.85
C ALA A 248 4.64 5.45 20.21
N LYS A 249 5.42 5.32 21.29
CA LYS A 249 6.49 6.27 21.64
C LYS A 249 7.55 6.32 20.55
N ASP A 250 8.04 5.15 20.13
CA ASP A 250 9.13 5.01 19.17
C ASP A 250 8.62 4.75 17.74
N GLU A 251 7.46 4.07 17.62
CA GLU A 251 6.87 3.68 16.35
C GLU A 251 5.70 4.60 15.92
N TYR A 252 5.68 5.85 16.39
CA TYR A 252 4.57 6.79 16.22
C TYR A 252 4.10 6.95 14.76
N SER A 253 5.00 6.85 13.78
CA SER A 253 4.65 7.01 12.38
C SER A 253 3.87 5.82 11.82
N ILE A 254 4.21 4.58 12.22
CA ILE A 254 3.42 3.39 11.86
C ILE A 254 2.07 3.44 12.58
N TRP A 255 2.07 3.85 13.85
CA TRP A 255 0.85 4.02 14.62
C TRP A 255 -0.06 5.07 14.00
N TYR A 256 0.49 6.20 13.53
CA TYR A 256 -0.29 7.23 12.85
C TYR A 256 -0.93 6.69 11.57
N ASP A 257 -0.15 6.01 10.73
CA ASP A 257 -0.64 5.35 9.52
C ASP A 257 -1.79 4.37 9.84
N ALA A 258 -1.63 3.56 10.88
CA ALA A 258 -2.65 2.60 11.31
C ALA A 258 -3.92 3.29 11.86
N LEU A 259 -3.77 4.36 12.65
CA LEU A 259 -4.87 5.17 13.18
C LEU A 259 -5.65 5.90 12.07
N GLU A 260 -4.97 6.29 10.99
CA GLU A 260 -5.62 6.94 9.84
C GLU A 260 -6.53 5.99 9.08
N ILE A 261 -6.18 4.70 9.01
CA ILE A 261 -6.91 3.69 8.21
C ILE A 261 -7.65 2.64 9.02
N MET A 262 -7.68 2.73 10.35
CA MET A 262 -8.29 1.70 11.22
C MET A 262 -9.73 1.33 10.84
N ASP A 263 -10.50 2.29 10.33
CA ASP A 263 -11.88 2.09 9.88
C ASP A 263 -11.95 1.64 8.38
N LEU A 264 -10.84 1.74 7.65
CA LEU A 264 -10.74 1.48 6.21
C LEU A 264 -10.01 0.16 5.89
N LEU A 265 -9.62 -0.62 6.91
CA LEU A 265 -8.90 -1.87 6.73
C LEU A 265 -9.68 -3.05 7.33
N ILE A 266 -10.01 -4.02 6.49
CA ILE A 266 -10.47 -5.33 6.96
C ILE A 266 -9.27 -6.16 7.42
N MET A 267 -9.37 -6.70 8.62
CA MET A 267 -8.43 -7.67 9.18
C MET A 267 -9.03 -9.07 8.95
N GLY A 268 -8.46 -9.89 8.08
CA GLY A 268 -8.86 -11.26 7.77
C GLY A 268 -9.82 -11.97 8.76
N ASP A 269 -9.38 -12.89 9.58
CA ASP A 269 -10.24 -13.74 10.42
C ASP A 269 -10.75 -13.11 11.73
N THR A 270 -10.47 -11.82 12.01
CA THR A 270 -10.80 -11.19 13.30
C THR A 270 -11.97 -10.19 13.25
N ASP A 271 -12.55 -9.91 12.09
CA ASP A 271 -13.64 -8.93 11.95
C ASP A 271 -15.05 -9.54 12.19
N ASN A 272 -15.16 -10.55 13.05
CA ASN A 272 -16.43 -11.12 13.51
C ASN A 272 -16.88 -10.43 14.81
N GLU A 273 -16.88 -9.10 14.88
CA GLU A 273 -17.52 -8.43 16.02
C GLU A 273 -18.30 -7.21 15.53
N ASP A 274 -19.62 -7.29 15.78
CA ASP A 274 -20.73 -6.32 15.94
C ASP A 274 -20.96 -5.25 14.86
#